data_753cd752d3c764207946097dc369cb0b
#
_entry.id   753cd752d3c764207946097dc369cb0b
#
_cell.length_a   1.000
_cell.length_b   1.000
_cell.length_c   1.000
_cell.angle_alpha   90.00
_cell.angle_beta   90.00
_cell.angle_gamma   90.00
#
_symmetry.space_group_name_H-M   'P 1'
#
loop_
_entity.id
_entity.type
_entity.pdbx_description
1 polymer ?
#
loop_
_entity_poly.entity_id
_entity_poly.type
_entity_poly.pdbx_seq_one_letter_code
_entity_poly.pdbx_strand_id
1 'polypeptide(L)'
;MHLEDILSAIASRRILVIGDVMLDKYVWGDASRLSPEAPVPVVRVDRETAVAGGAANVAFNLAALGARADLFGWVGEDPDGRRLRELLAEGRVSLLPGAVSPTIPTIVKTRVVCRRQQVCRLDREAEASVYGVTDADLRDVLAPAVAKADAILLSDYAKGLLTTETIRGVLALPGRPPIVTLDPKPRTGIDYAGVTLMTPNRAEALRLAGIDDAPGPFPAEAVCAAIHARFAPKHLVVTLGPDGMLLSEGGRPVERIPTFAREVFDVSGAGDTVIAALTLAIAAGFPLADAARFANTAAGVVVGKLGTATATPEEIRKYAESVRAGA
;
A
#
# COMPACT_ATOMS: atom_id res chain seq x y z
N MET A 1 -18.89 17.21 -2.39
CA MET A 1 -18.14 16.26 -3.26
C MET A 1 -19.13 15.50 -4.13
N HIS A 2 -19.00 15.57 -5.45
CA HIS A 2 -19.68 14.66 -6.37
C HIS A 2 -18.76 13.47 -6.65
N LEU A 3 -19.14 12.29 -6.22
CA LEU A 3 -18.37 11.05 -6.38
C LEU A 3 -18.03 10.80 -7.87
N GLU A 4 -18.98 11.08 -8.77
CA GLU A 4 -18.80 10.90 -10.21
C GLU A 4 -17.72 11.79 -10.80
N ASP A 5 -17.56 13.02 -10.28
CA ASP A 5 -16.50 13.92 -10.74
C ASP A 5 -15.10 13.33 -10.42
N ILE A 6 -14.95 12.76 -9.22
CA ILE A 6 -13.72 12.09 -8.84
C ILE A 6 -13.49 10.86 -9.72
N LEU A 7 -14.47 9.95 -9.81
CA LEU A 7 -14.34 8.71 -10.59
C LEU A 7 -14.01 8.98 -12.06
N SER A 8 -14.58 10.02 -12.65
CA SER A 8 -14.28 10.43 -14.02
C SER A 8 -12.86 10.98 -14.16
N ALA A 9 -12.43 11.83 -13.22
CA ALA A 9 -11.13 12.51 -13.28
C ALA A 9 -9.95 11.56 -13.02
N ILE A 10 -10.13 10.52 -12.19
CA ILE A 10 -9.06 9.56 -11.85
C ILE A 10 -8.80 8.54 -12.95
N ALA A 11 -9.79 8.20 -13.78
CA ALA A 11 -9.74 7.12 -14.78
C ALA A 11 -8.65 7.32 -15.86
N SER A 12 -8.19 8.54 -16.10
CA SER A 12 -7.14 8.84 -17.08
C SER A 12 -5.75 8.99 -16.46
N ARG A 13 -5.63 8.94 -15.14
CA ARG A 13 -4.37 9.20 -14.43
C ARG A 13 -3.40 8.05 -14.60
N ARG A 14 -2.12 8.39 -14.64
CA ARG A 14 -1.00 7.46 -14.68
C ARG A 14 -0.17 7.61 -13.41
N ILE A 15 -0.15 6.58 -12.59
CA ILE A 15 0.56 6.57 -11.31
C ILE A 15 1.74 5.61 -11.40
N LEU A 16 2.92 6.09 -11.02
CA LEU A 16 4.09 5.25 -10.84
C LEU A 16 4.18 4.81 -9.38
N VAL A 17 3.98 3.52 -9.13
CA VAL A 17 4.21 2.91 -7.82
C VAL A 17 5.65 2.43 -7.74
N ILE A 18 6.36 2.84 -6.69
CA ILE A 18 7.73 2.40 -6.38
C ILE A 18 7.71 1.80 -4.98
N GLY A 19 8.09 0.54 -4.82
CA GLY A 19 8.06 -0.08 -3.50
C GLY A 19 8.37 -1.57 -3.47
N ASP A 20 8.29 -2.14 -2.28
CA ASP A 20 8.60 -3.55 -2.05
C ASP A 20 7.48 -4.44 -2.60
N VAL A 21 7.78 -5.18 -3.66
CA VAL A 21 6.86 -6.12 -4.33
C VAL A 21 7.06 -7.52 -3.75
N MET A 22 5.98 -8.25 -3.53
CA MET A 22 6.06 -9.62 -2.99
C MET A 22 4.95 -10.52 -3.51
N LEU A 23 5.14 -11.82 -3.40
CA LEU A 23 4.14 -12.84 -3.68
C LEU A 23 3.62 -13.40 -2.35
N ASP A 24 2.36 -13.20 -2.05
CA ASP A 24 1.68 -13.82 -0.92
C ASP A 24 1.08 -15.16 -1.35
N LYS A 25 1.59 -16.26 -0.80
CA LYS A 25 1.12 -17.62 -1.04
C LYS A 25 0.28 -18.11 0.13
N TYR A 26 -0.75 -18.88 -0.16
CA TYR A 26 -1.56 -19.55 0.85
C TYR A 26 -1.59 -21.03 0.54
N VAL A 27 -1.17 -21.84 1.50
CA VAL A 27 -1.28 -23.29 1.50
C VAL A 27 -2.43 -23.66 2.40
N TRP A 28 -3.53 -24.10 1.80
CA TRP A 28 -4.74 -24.50 2.50
C TRP A 28 -4.75 -26.01 2.71
N GLY A 29 -5.10 -26.45 3.93
CA GLY A 29 -5.15 -27.87 4.20
C GLY A 29 -5.79 -28.22 5.53
N ASP A 30 -5.70 -29.50 5.89
CA ASP A 30 -6.13 -30.02 7.18
C ASP A 30 -4.95 -30.61 7.96
N ALA A 31 -4.95 -30.38 9.27
CA ALA A 31 -3.96 -30.90 10.19
C ALA A 31 -4.66 -31.84 11.20
N SER A 32 -4.74 -33.12 10.86
CA SER A 32 -5.44 -34.12 11.65
C SER A 32 -4.54 -35.01 12.55
N ARG A 33 -3.20 -34.90 12.37
CA ARG A 33 -2.23 -35.70 13.14
C ARG A 33 -0.96 -34.91 13.43
N LEU A 34 -0.24 -35.29 14.46
CA LEU A 34 1.12 -34.85 14.74
C LEU A 34 2.13 -35.69 13.95
N SER A 35 3.29 -35.09 13.67
CA SER A 35 4.42 -35.84 13.08
C SER A 35 4.99 -36.83 14.08
N PRO A 36 5.39 -38.02 13.64
CA PRO A 36 6.15 -38.96 14.49
C PRO A 36 7.61 -38.45 14.71
N GLU A 37 8.10 -37.51 13.90
CA GLU A 37 9.48 -37.05 13.95
C GLU A 37 9.67 -35.85 14.91
N ALA A 38 8.59 -35.09 15.17
CA ALA A 38 8.63 -33.90 16.03
C ALA A 38 7.20 -33.52 16.47
N PRO A 39 7.02 -32.80 17.59
CA PRO A 39 5.70 -32.39 18.09
C PRO A 39 5.10 -31.23 17.25
N VAL A 40 4.99 -31.42 15.94
CA VAL A 40 4.44 -30.47 15.00
C VAL A 40 3.28 -31.10 14.21
N PRO A 41 2.28 -30.29 13.78
CA PRO A 41 1.20 -30.78 12.95
C PRO A 41 1.69 -31.18 11.56
N VAL A 42 1.15 -32.29 11.02
CA VAL A 42 1.29 -32.64 9.60
C VAL A 42 0.12 -32.08 8.84
N VAL A 43 0.40 -31.17 7.94
CA VAL A 43 -0.61 -30.51 7.10
C VAL A 43 -0.75 -31.29 5.79
N ARG A 44 -1.95 -31.82 5.54
CA ARG A 44 -2.32 -32.36 4.24
C ARG A 44 -2.85 -31.21 3.39
N VAL A 45 -2.12 -30.88 2.34
CA VAL A 45 -2.45 -29.76 1.44
C VAL A 45 -3.63 -30.15 0.54
N ASP A 46 -4.65 -29.29 0.52
CA ASP A 46 -5.83 -29.45 -0.34
C ASP A 46 -5.76 -28.52 -1.57
N ARG A 47 -5.24 -27.30 -1.38
CA ARG A 47 -5.05 -26.32 -2.46
C ARG A 47 -3.98 -25.29 -2.12
N GLU A 48 -3.43 -24.66 -3.16
CA GLU A 48 -2.55 -23.51 -3.03
C GLU A 48 -3.11 -22.33 -3.83
N THR A 49 -2.94 -21.13 -3.29
CA THR A 49 -3.29 -19.88 -3.98
C THR A 49 -2.15 -18.88 -3.82
N ALA A 50 -2.04 -17.99 -4.79
CA ALA A 50 -1.04 -16.92 -4.76
C ALA A 50 -1.69 -15.61 -5.19
N VAL A 51 -1.36 -14.52 -4.48
CA VAL A 51 -1.78 -13.16 -4.79
C VAL A 51 -0.56 -12.24 -4.74
N ALA A 52 -0.60 -11.17 -5.52
CA ALA A 52 0.43 -10.15 -5.45
C ALA A 52 0.22 -9.28 -4.22
N GLY A 53 1.28 -9.05 -3.45
CA GLY A 53 1.29 -8.30 -2.20
C GLY A 53 2.25 -7.11 -2.22
N GLY A 54 2.27 -6.35 -1.14
CA GLY A 54 3.08 -5.15 -1.03
C GLY A 54 2.69 -4.09 -2.06
N ALA A 55 3.67 -3.42 -2.64
CA ALA A 55 3.46 -2.39 -3.65
C ALA A 55 2.63 -2.87 -4.87
N ALA A 56 2.63 -4.18 -5.17
CA ALA A 56 1.79 -4.74 -6.22
C ALA A 56 0.30 -4.68 -5.87
N ASN A 57 -0.08 -4.85 -4.59
CA ASN A 57 -1.47 -4.69 -4.16
C ASN A 57 -1.93 -3.23 -4.29
N VAL A 58 -1.07 -2.26 -3.99
CA VAL A 58 -1.35 -0.84 -4.24
C VAL A 58 -1.60 -0.59 -5.73
N ALA A 59 -0.75 -1.14 -6.60
CA ALA A 59 -0.90 -1.00 -8.06
C ALA A 59 -2.21 -1.65 -8.56
N PHE A 60 -2.64 -2.77 -7.99
CA PHE A 60 -3.94 -3.38 -8.30
C PHE A 60 -5.12 -2.50 -7.90
N ASN A 61 -5.04 -1.83 -6.75
CA ASN A 61 -6.07 -0.88 -6.33
C ASN A 61 -6.18 0.30 -7.31
N LEU A 62 -5.05 0.84 -7.78
CA LEU A 62 -5.04 1.89 -8.80
C LEU A 62 -5.68 1.41 -10.11
N ALA A 63 -5.29 0.23 -10.60
CA ALA A 63 -5.83 -0.34 -11.82
C ALA A 63 -7.33 -0.66 -11.71
N ALA A 64 -7.79 -1.18 -10.57
CA ALA A 64 -9.21 -1.46 -10.31
C ALA A 64 -10.06 -0.19 -10.28
N LEU A 65 -9.49 0.95 -9.82
CA LEU A 65 -10.12 2.27 -9.88
C LEU A 65 -10.13 2.89 -11.28
N GLY A 66 -9.54 2.21 -12.27
CA GLY A 66 -9.55 2.61 -13.68
C GLY A 66 -8.33 3.42 -14.13
N ALA A 67 -7.36 3.64 -13.27
CA ALA A 67 -6.13 4.36 -13.58
C ALA A 67 -5.10 3.46 -14.29
N ARG A 68 -4.07 4.08 -14.89
CA ARG A 68 -2.89 3.38 -15.38
C ARG A 68 -1.88 3.26 -14.25
N ALA A 69 -1.53 2.01 -13.88
CA ALA A 69 -0.56 1.72 -12.84
C ALA A 69 0.73 1.18 -13.47
N ASP A 70 1.82 1.94 -13.37
CA ASP A 70 3.17 1.47 -13.63
C ASP A 70 3.80 1.09 -12.28
N LEU A 71 4.54 -0.02 -12.22
CA LEU A 71 5.12 -0.55 -11.00
C LEU A 71 6.63 -0.74 -11.17
N PHE A 72 7.40 -0.23 -10.22
CA PHE A 72 8.78 -0.58 -9.99
C PHE A 72 8.97 -1.20 -8.61
N GLY A 73 9.49 -2.39 -8.59
CA GLY A 73 9.91 -3.16 -7.42
C GLY A 73 10.54 -4.45 -7.90
N TRP A 74 11.54 -4.95 -7.20
CA TRP A 74 12.31 -6.08 -7.68
C TRP A 74 11.50 -7.36 -7.75
N VAL A 75 11.56 -8.03 -8.89
CA VAL A 75 10.98 -9.35 -9.17
C VAL A 75 12.08 -10.25 -9.72
N GLY A 76 12.29 -11.41 -9.11
CA GLY A 76 13.31 -12.36 -9.55
C GLY A 76 12.97 -13.08 -10.85
N GLU A 77 14.00 -13.52 -11.58
CA GLU A 77 13.86 -14.51 -12.69
C GLU A 77 13.66 -15.93 -12.15
N ASP A 78 12.87 -16.08 -11.09
CA ASP A 78 12.55 -17.35 -10.44
C ASP A 78 11.09 -17.78 -10.72
N PRO A 79 10.66 -18.99 -10.32
CA PRO A 79 9.29 -19.46 -10.54
C PRO A 79 8.22 -18.57 -9.90
N ASP A 80 8.50 -18.01 -8.71
CA ASP A 80 7.58 -17.13 -8.00
C ASP A 80 7.49 -15.75 -8.67
N GLY A 81 8.61 -15.25 -9.20
CA GLY A 81 8.64 -14.03 -10.00
C GLY A 81 7.90 -14.18 -11.33
N ARG A 82 7.95 -15.35 -11.98
CA ARG A 82 7.11 -15.63 -13.15
C ARG A 82 5.63 -15.57 -12.79
N ARG A 83 5.23 -16.23 -11.71
CA ARG A 83 3.83 -16.20 -11.24
C ARG A 83 3.37 -14.80 -10.88
N LEU A 84 4.22 -14.03 -10.22
CA LEU A 84 3.92 -12.63 -9.87
C LEU A 84 3.72 -11.76 -11.11
N ARG A 85 4.56 -11.92 -12.14
CA ARG A 85 4.39 -11.18 -13.42
C ARG A 85 3.11 -11.56 -14.16
N GLU A 86 2.69 -12.83 -14.13
CA GLU A 86 1.41 -13.27 -14.67
C GLU A 86 0.25 -12.56 -13.94
N LEU A 87 0.26 -12.55 -12.60
CA LEU A 87 -0.75 -11.86 -11.80
C LEU A 87 -0.81 -10.35 -12.10
N LEU A 88 0.34 -9.70 -12.24
CA LEU A 88 0.41 -8.28 -12.60
C LEU A 88 -0.22 -8.03 -13.99
N ALA A 89 0.06 -8.87 -14.96
CA ALA A 89 -0.52 -8.78 -16.31
C ALA A 89 -2.04 -9.00 -16.29
N GLU A 90 -2.51 -10.02 -15.55
CA GLU A 90 -3.95 -10.29 -15.34
C GLU A 90 -4.65 -9.08 -14.72
N GLY A 91 -4.00 -8.40 -13.74
CA GLY A 91 -4.49 -7.21 -13.06
C GLY A 91 -4.26 -5.89 -13.81
N ARG A 92 -3.74 -5.92 -15.05
CA ARG A 92 -3.45 -4.74 -15.90
C ARG A 92 -2.47 -3.76 -15.27
N VAL A 93 -1.52 -4.25 -14.49
CA VAL A 93 -0.42 -3.49 -13.92
C VAL A 93 0.82 -3.64 -14.80
N SER A 94 1.41 -2.53 -15.22
CA SER A 94 2.63 -2.49 -16.01
C SER A 94 3.88 -2.56 -15.14
N LEU A 95 4.50 -3.72 -15.01
CA LEU A 95 5.83 -3.82 -14.41
C LEU A 95 6.87 -3.17 -15.32
N LEU A 96 7.71 -2.27 -14.78
CA LEU A 96 8.77 -1.64 -15.57
C LEU A 96 9.79 -2.69 -16.07
N PRO A 97 10.25 -2.61 -17.32
CA PRO A 97 11.15 -3.63 -17.89
C PRO A 97 12.42 -3.89 -17.09
N GLY A 98 12.99 -2.86 -16.44
CA GLY A 98 14.18 -2.97 -15.61
C GLY A 98 13.94 -3.51 -14.19
N ALA A 99 12.71 -3.85 -13.82
CA ALA A 99 12.38 -4.35 -12.48
C ALA A 99 12.58 -5.88 -12.32
N VAL A 100 12.89 -6.60 -13.39
CA VAL A 100 13.14 -8.05 -13.34
C VAL A 100 14.65 -8.29 -13.23
N SER A 101 15.06 -9.05 -12.21
CA SER A 101 16.48 -9.29 -11.93
C SER A 101 16.83 -10.78 -11.89
N PRO A 102 17.93 -11.20 -12.51
CA PRO A 102 18.41 -12.57 -12.40
C PRO A 102 19.10 -12.87 -11.05
N THR A 103 19.46 -11.84 -10.29
CA THR A 103 20.24 -11.97 -9.05
C THR A 103 19.47 -11.63 -7.79
N ILE A 104 18.40 -10.84 -7.89
CA ILE A 104 17.56 -10.45 -6.75
C ILE A 104 16.39 -11.43 -6.68
N PRO A 105 16.22 -12.22 -5.61
CA PRO A 105 15.12 -13.18 -5.50
C PRO A 105 13.78 -12.48 -5.26
N THR A 106 12.71 -13.10 -5.74
CA THR A 106 11.34 -12.67 -5.43
C THR A 106 11.07 -12.83 -3.93
N ILE A 107 10.54 -11.78 -3.29
CA ILE A 107 10.06 -11.86 -1.92
C ILE A 107 8.77 -12.70 -1.90
N VAL A 108 8.76 -13.76 -1.08
CA VAL A 108 7.60 -14.66 -0.96
C VAL A 108 7.21 -14.83 0.51
N LYS A 109 5.93 -14.68 0.80
CA LYS A 109 5.34 -14.95 2.11
C LYS A 109 4.31 -16.06 1.99
N THR A 110 4.66 -17.25 2.45
CA THR A 110 3.77 -18.42 2.41
C THR A 110 3.06 -18.60 3.75
N ARG A 111 1.74 -18.49 3.77
CA ARG A 111 0.90 -18.73 4.93
C ARG A 111 0.28 -20.12 4.84
N VAL A 112 0.54 -20.94 5.85
CA VAL A 112 -0.09 -22.28 5.97
C VAL A 112 -1.35 -22.12 6.83
N VAL A 113 -2.50 -22.45 6.25
CA VAL A 113 -3.82 -22.27 6.87
C VAL A 113 -4.55 -23.60 6.97
N CYS A 114 -4.90 -23.99 8.20
CA CYS A 114 -5.66 -25.18 8.46
C CYS A 114 -6.98 -24.80 9.14
N ARG A 115 -8.11 -25.27 8.63
CA ARG A 115 -9.44 -25.01 9.21
C ARG A 115 -9.70 -23.54 9.60
N ARG A 116 -9.31 -22.59 8.74
CA ARG A 116 -9.42 -21.14 8.95
C ARG A 116 -8.42 -20.53 9.96
N GLN A 117 -7.46 -21.29 10.46
CA GLN A 117 -6.42 -20.81 11.36
C GLN A 117 -5.06 -20.82 10.67
N GLN A 118 -4.31 -19.74 10.73
CA GLN A 118 -2.94 -19.70 10.27
C GLN A 118 -2.05 -20.48 11.26
N VAL A 119 -1.42 -21.54 10.78
CA VAL A 119 -0.54 -22.40 11.57
C VAL A 119 0.88 -21.84 11.62
N CYS A 120 1.40 -21.42 10.47
CA CYS A 120 2.71 -20.79 10.37
C CYS A 120 2.80 -19.89 9.14
N ARG A 121 3.88 -19.09 9.08
CA ARG A 121 4.27 -18.34 7.90
C ARG A 121 5.73 -18.60 7.57
N LEU A 122 6.02 -18.87 6.31
CA LEU A 122 7.35 -19.05 5.77
C LEU A 122 7.68 -17.84 4.92
N ASP A 123 8.70 -17.09 5.31
CA ASP A 123 9.18 -15.92 4.56
C ASP A 123 10.46 -16.31 3.81
N ARG A 124 10.47 -16.11 2.48
CA ARG A 124 11.64 -16.27 1.62
C ARG A 124 11.99 -14.92 1.03
N GLU A 125 13.06 -14.36 1.51
CA GLU A 125 13.58 -13.06 1.11
C GLU A 125 15.10 -13.03 1.35
N ALA A 126 15.81 -12.17 0.65
CA ALA A 126 17.21 -11.88 0.91
C ALA A 126 17.35 -10.78 1.98
N GLU A 127 18.59 -10.50 2.38
CA GLU A 127 18.89 -9.33 3.20
C GLU A 127 18.42 -8.03 2.52
N ALA A 128 17.94 -7.07 3.31
CA ALA A 128 17.35 -5.83 2.79
C ALA A 128 18.31 -5.06 1.83
N SER A 129 19.61 -5.13 2.05
CA SER A 129 20.61 -4.50 1.19
C SER A 129 20.60 -5.00 -0.26
N VAL A 130 20.12 -6.23 -0.50
CA VAL A 130 20.02 -6.83 -1.84
C VAL A 130 18.97 -6.14 -2.70
N TYR A 131 17.93 -5.58 -2.09
CA TYR A 131 16.81 -4.93 -2.79
C TYR A 131 17.03 -3.44 -3.05
N GLY A 132 18.21 -2.90 -2.74
CA GLY A 132 18.54 -1.49 -2.96
C GLY A 132 18.41 -1.06 -4.43
N VAL A 133 18.17 0.22 -4.63
CA VAL A 133 18.09 0.86 -5.95
C VAL A 133 19.40 1.60 -6.21
N THR A 134 20.02 1.34 -7.36
CA THR A 134 21.28 1.98 -7.76
C THR A 134 21.04 3.29 -8.51
N ASP A 135 22.10 4.11 -8.66
CA ASP A 135 22.04 5.32 -9.49
C ASP A 135 21.73 5.01 -10.96
N ALA A 136 22.12 3.83 -11.45
CA ALA A 136 21.78 3.37 -12.78
C ALA A 136 20.28 3.07 -12.91
N ASP A 137 19.69 2.40 -11.91
CA ASP A 137 18.25 2.14 -11.90
C ASP A 137 17.44 3.45 -11.84
N LEU A 138 17.89 4.42 -11.03
CA LEU A 138 17.28 5.74 -10.97
C LEU A 138 17.29 6.43 -12.33
N ARG A 139 18.44 6.43 -13.02
CA ARG A 139 18.62 7.14 -14.28
C ARG A 139 17.98 6.42 -15.46
N ASP A 140 18.20 5.11 -15.58
CA ASP A 140 17.92 4.36 -16.81
C ASP A 140 16.53 3.71 -16.80
N VAL A 141 15.97 3.42 -15.60
CA VAL A 141 14.66 2.77 -15.43
C VAL A 141 13.62 3.75 -14.87
N LEU A 142 13.90 4.43 -13.76
CA LEU A 142 12.92 5.26 -13.07
C LEU A 142 12.71 6.62 -13.73
N ALA A 143 13.76 7.33 -14.16
CA ALA A 143 13.61 8.66 -14.72
C ALA A 143 12.66 8.72 -15.94
N PRO A 144 12.73 7.78 -16.92
CA PRO A 144 11.78 7.76 -18.04
C PRO A 144 10.32 7.48 -17.64
N ALA A 145 10.11 6.72 -16.55
CA ALA A 145 8.78 6.43 -16.04
C ALA A 145 8.21 7.60 -15.22
N VAL A 146 9.05 8.21 -14.39
CA VAL A 146 8.74 9.41 -13.60
C VAL A 146 8.26 10.55 -14.48
N ALA A 147 8.92 10.81 -15.60
CA ALA A 147 8.57 11.87 -16.53
C ALA A 147 7.18 11.69 -17.21
N LYS A 148 6.60 10.49 -17.14
CA LYS A 148 5.29 10.15 -17.74
C LYS A 148 4.17 10.05 -16.71
N ALA A 149 4.50 10.08 -15.42
CA ALA A 149 3.55 9.88 -14.34
C ALA A 149 2.87 11.20 -13.92
N ASP A 150 1.58 11.14 -13.59
CA ASP A 150 0.85 12.25 -12.96
C ASP A 150 1.17 12.38 -11.47
N ALA A 151 1.51 11.25 -10.82
CA ALA A 151 1.99 11.20 -9.44
C ALA A 151 2.87 9.96 -9.22
N ILE A 152 3.71 10.02 -8.17
CA ILE A 152 4.51 8.90 -7.68
C ILE A 152 3.91 8.44 -6.34
N LEU A 153 3.78 7.12 -6.17
CA LEU A 153 3.37 6.50 -4.92
C LEU A 153 4.51 5.60 -4.41
N LEU A 154 5.06 5.95 -3.25
CA LEU A 154 6.08 5.18 -2.56
C LEU A 154 5.39 4.25 -1.55
N SER A 155 5.55 2.92 -1.71
CA SER A 155 4.92 1.90 -0.87
C SER A 155 6.01 1.12 -0.12
N ASP A 156 6.19 1.43 1.17
CA ASP A 156 7.27 0.93 2.02
C ASP A 156 6.81 -0.26 2.88
N TYR A 157 7.46 -1.40 2.72
CA TYR A 157 7.27 -2.60 3.56
C TYR A 157 8.55 -2.99 4.31
N ALA A 158 9.53 -2.09 4.34
CA ALA A 158 10.83 -2.28 5.00
C ALA A 158 11.59 -3.52 4.50
N LYS A 159 11.51 -3.81 3.17
CA LYS A 159 12.25 -4.91 2.55
C LYS A 159 13.54 -4.46 1.84
N GLY A 160 13.81 -3.15 1.81
CA GLY A 160 15.09 -2.61 1.37
C GLY A 160 15.06 -1.78 0.10
N LEU A 161 13.98 -1.80 -0.67
CA LEU A 161 13.89 -0.98 -1.88
C LEU A 161 13.84 0.52 -1.54
N LEU A 162 12.98 0.90 -0.59
CA LEU A 162 12.87 2.28 -0.15
C LEU A 162 13.84 2.58 0.99
N THR A 163 14.99 3.14 0.67
CA THR A 163 15.96 3.73 1.61
C THR A 163 15.87 5.25 1.56
N THR A 164 16.53 5.94 2.48
CA THR A 164 16.67 7.40 2.43
C THR A 164 17.28 7.86 1.10
N GLU A 165 18.29 7.14 0.62
CA GLU A 165 19.00 7.41 -0.64
C GLU A 165 18.06 7.22 -1.83
N THR A 166 17.31 6.11 -1.87
CA THR A 166 16.32 5.86 -2.94
C THR A 166 15.26 6.94 -2.99
N ILE A 167 14.69 7.31 -1.83
CA ILE A 167 13.65 8.36 -1.75
C ILE A 167 14.21 9.70 -2.24
N ARG A 168 15.39 10.10 -1.76
CA ARG A 168 16.04 11.34 -2.21
C ARG A 168 16.37 11.31 -3.69
N GLY A 169 16.86 10.17 -4.19
CA GLY A 169 17.13 9.97 -5.62
C GLY A 169 15.88 10.16 -6.47
N VAL A 170 14.76 9.52 -6.12
CA VAL A 170 13.46 9.68 -6.81
C VAL A 170 12.97 11.13 -6.76
N LEU A 171 13.08 11.78 -5.61
CA LEU A 171 12.68 13.17 -5.43
C LEU A 171 13.54 14.17 -6.24
N ALA A 172 14.77 13.80 -6.57
CA ALA A 172 15.70 14.62 -7.36
C ALA A 172 15.58 14.38 -8.88
N LEU A 173 14.80 13.39 -9.34
CA LEU A 173 14.69 13.09 -10.77
C LEU A 173 14.07 14.26 -11.56
N PRO A 174 14.62 14.60 -12.74
CA PRO A 174 14.08 15.66 -13.59
C PRO A 174 12.70 15.26 -14.15
N GLY A 175 11.81 16.25 -14.31
CA GLY A 175 10.46 16.02 -14.80
C GLY A 175 9.52 15.32 -13.82
N ARG A 176 9.91 15.18 -12.57
CA ARG A 176 9.10 14.58 -11.52
C ARG A 176 7.78 15.34 -11.34
N PRO A 177 6.63 14.62 -11.23
CA PRO A 177 5.36 15.26 -10.90
C PRO A 177 5.41 15.90 -9.51
N PRO A 178 4.59 16.94 -9.26
CA PRO A 178 4.60 17.65 -7.98
C PRO A 178 4.06 16.81 -6.83
N ILE A 179 3.36 15.71 -7.14
CA ILE A 179 2.70 14.85 -6.15
C ILE A 179 3.51 13.58 -5.97
N VAL A 180 4.05 13.40 -4.75
CA VAL A 180 4.69 12.17 -4.29
C VAL A 180 4.03 11.76 -2.99
N THR A 181 3.38 10.61 -2.97
CA THR A 181 2.69 10.06 -1.81
C THR A 181 3.49 8.90 -1.23
N LEU A 182 3.35 8.67 0.07
CA LEU A 182 4.09 7.63 0.78
C LEU A 182 3.19 6.91 1.77
N ASP A 183 3.14 5.58 1.65
CA ASP A 183 2.71 4.69 2.73
C ASP A 183 3.96 4.21 3.50
N PRO A 184 4.20 4.71 4.73
CA PRO A 184 5.47 4.53 5.40
C PRO A 184 5.51 3.24 6.22
N LYS A 185 6.72 2.62 6.30
CA LYS A 185 7.02 1.60 7.31
C LYS A 185 8.14 2.10 8.23
N PRO A 186 7.78 2.71 9.36
CA PRO A 186 8.73 3.39 10.23
C PRO A 186 9.84 2.47 10.75
N ARG A 187 11.09 2.90 10.60
CA ARG A 187 12.29 2.27 11.12
C ARG A 187 13.37 3.29 11.46
N THR A 188 14.33 2.89 12.28
CA THR A 188 15.45 3.76 12.65
C THR A 188 16.24 4.17 11.43
N GLY A 189 16.60 5.44 11.33
CA GLY A 189 17.47 5.99 10.30
C GLY A 189 16.81 6.32 8.96
N ILE A 190 15.53 6.00 8.75
CA ILE A 190 14.83 6.38 7.52
C ILE A 190 14.41 7.85 7.54
N ASP A 191 14.62 8.53 6.42
CA ASP A 191 14.16 9.90 6.19
C ASP A 191 13.16 9.93 5.02
N TYR A 192 11.95 10.42 5.30
CA TYR A 192 10.85 10.55 4.34
C TYR A 192 10.59 11.99 3.90
N ALA A 193 11.52 12.93 4.23
CA ALA A 193 11.33 14.34 3.89
C ALA A 193 11.16 14.58 2.39
N GLY A 194 10.31 15.54 2.03
CA GLY A 194 10.07 15.95 0.65
C GLY A 194 8.87 15.27 -0.04
N VAL A 195 8.17 14.34 0.62
CA VAL A 195 6.92 13.78 0.09
C VAL A 195 5.75 14.74 0.30
N THR A 196 4.75 14.67 -0.59
CA THR A 196 3.57 15.54 -0.53
C THR A 196 2.54 15.06 0.48
N LEU A 197 2.31 13.74 0.54
CA LEU A 197 1.34 13.10 1.42
C LEU A 197 1.97 11.89 2.11
N MET A 198 1.66 11.70 3.38
CA MET A 198 1.95 10.47 4.13
C MET A 198 0.66 9.84 4.68
N THR A 199 0.59 8.49 4.70
CA THR A 199 -0.60 7.75 5.17
C THR A 199 -0.29 6.70 6.23
N PRO A 200 0.40 7.05 7.33
CA PRO A 200 0.66 6.09 8.40
C PRO A 200 -0.64 5.62 9.07
N ASN A 201 -0.67 4.38 9.54
CA ASN A 201 -1.67 3.95 10.49
C ASN A 201 -1.36 4.47 11.91
N ARG A 202 -2.28 4.23 12.89
CA ARG A 202 -2.11 4.68 14.29
C ARG A 202 -0.72 4.33 14.84
N ALA A 203 -0.32 3.07 14.78
CA ALA A 203 0.94 2.61 15.36
C ALA A 203 2.16 3.19 14.62
N GLU A 204 2.09 3.29 13.31
CA GLU A 204 3.13 3.90 12.48
C GLU A 204 3.26 5.40 12.76
N ALA A 205 2.14 6.12 12.87
CA ALA A 205 2.14 7.55 13.19
C ALA A 205 2.78 7.85 14.55
N LEU A 206 2.44 7.08 15.59
CA LEU A 206 3.06 7.18 16.92
C LEU A 206 4.57 6.92 16.85
N ARG A 207 4.99 5.87 16.13
CA ARG A 207 6.42 5.54 15.95
C ARG A 207 7.17 6.63 15.18
N LEU A 208 6.57 7.20 14.13
CA LEU A 208 7.15 8.34 13.38
C LEU A 208 7.30 9.58 14.27
N ALA A 209 6.34 9.81 15.14
CA ALA A 209 6.36 10.93 16.10
C ALA A 209 7.30 10.70 17.29
N GLY A 210 7.79 9.47 17.50
CA GLY A 210 8.58 9.13 18.70
C GLY A 210 7.75 9.13 19.98
N ILE A 211 6.45 8.81 19.89
CA ILE A 211 5.49 8.78 21.00
C ILE A 211 5.11 7.33 21.26
N ASP A 212 5.16 6.92 22.53
CA ASP A 212 4.75 5.58 22.94
C ASP A 212 3.23 5.37 22.77
N ASP A 213 2.83 4.16 22.36
CA ASP A 213 1.41 3.80 22.26
C ASP A 213 0.86 3.48 23.65
N ALA A 214 0.22 4.47 24.26
CA ALA A 214 -0.42 4.34 25.55
C ALA A 214 -1.94 4.18 25.40
N PRO A 215 -2.63 3.53 26.35
CA PRO A 215 -4.09 3.49 26.39
C PRO A 215 -4.69 4.90 26.43
N GLY A 216 -5.70 5.14 25.60
CA GLY A 216 -6.39 6.43 25.56
C GLY A 216 -6.63 6.96 24.14
N PRO A 217 -7.13 8.19 24.04
CA PRO A 217 -7.38 8.82 22.76
C PRO A 217 -6.06 9.08 22.01
N PHE A 218 -6.14 9.02 20.67
CA PHE A 218 -4.99 9.30 19.82
C PHE A 218 -4.50 10.75 20.03
N PRO A 219 -3.19 10.99 20.35
CA PRO A 219 -2.66 12.31 20.65
C PRO A 219 -2.40 13.11 19.36
N ALA A 220 -3.50 13.49 18.70
CA ALA A 220 -3.51 14.03 17.33
C ALA A 220 -2.58 15.23 17.14
N GLU A 221 -2.65 16.23 18.03
CA GLU A 221 -1.85 17.47 17.91
C GLU A 221 -0.35 17.17 18.01
N ALA A 222 0.05 16.39 19.02
CA ALA A 222 1.46 16.06 19.25
C ALA A 222 2.03 15.23 18.08
N VAL A 223 1.28 14.22 17.59
CA VAL A 223 1.71 13.38 16.48
C VAL A 223 1.83 14.18 15.19
N CYS A 224 0.83 14.98 14.84
CA CYS A 224 0.86 15.79 13.62
C CYS A 224 2.01 16.80 13.64
N ALA A 225 2.22 17.49 14.76
CA ALA A 225 3.31 18.45 14.93
C ALA A 225 4.69 17.76 14.81
N ALA A 226 4.89 16.61 15.47
CA ALA A 226 6.16 15.88 15.45
C ALA A 226 6.49 15.33 14.05
N ILE A 227 5.53 14.73 13.35
CA ILE A 227 5.72 14.23 11.98
C ILE A 227 6.04 15.39 11.02
N HIS A 228 5.32 16.50 11.14
CA HIS A 228 5.58 17.67 10.31
C HIS A 228 6.93 18.30 10.57
N ALA A 229 7.33 18.44 11.84
CA ALA A 229 8.64 18.97 12.22
C ALA A 229 9.79 18.12 11.64
N ARG A 230 9.58 16.80 11.51
CA ARG A 230 10.62 15.88 11.02
C ARG A 230 10.65 15.74 9.50
N PHE A 231 9.50 15.64 8.83
CA PHE A 231 9.41 15.29 7.41
C PHE A 231 8.73 16.36 6.55
N ALA A 232 8.07 17.33 7.17
CA ALA A 232 7.35 18.43 6.54
C ALA A 232 6.41 18.02 5.38
N PRO A 233 5.60 16.93 5.49
CA PRO A 233 4.65 16.61 4.44
C PRO A 233 3.60 17.72 4.34
N LYS A 234 3.17 18.04 3.10
CA LYS A 234 2.08 19.00 2.90
C LYS A 234 0.78 18.49 3.52
N HIS A 235 0.52 17.20 3.37
CA HIS A 235 -0.65 16.51 3.88
C HIS A 235 -0.25 15.26 4.68
N LEU A 236 -0.97 15.02 5.77
CA LEU A 236 -0.86 13.79 6.55
C LEU A 236 -2.27 13.24 6.76
N VAL A 237 -2.47 11.97 6.45
CA VAL A 237 -3.70 11.23 6.73
C VAL A 237 -3.36 10.04 7.61
N VAL A 238 -3.74 10.10 8.89
CA VAL A 238 -3.53 8.97 9.80
C VAL A 238 -4.76 8.08 9.78
N THR A 239 -4.59 6.82 9.41
CA THR A 239 -5.67 5.83 9.49
C THR A 239 -5.78 5.28 10.91
N LEU A 240 -6.99 5.35 11.47
CA LEU A 240 -7.27 5.01 12.87
C LEU A 240 -8.18 3.79 13.02
N GLY A 241 -8.27 2.96 11.97
CA GLY A 241 -9.13 1.77 11.96
C GLY A 241 -10.61 2.12 12.16
N PRO A 242 -11.26 1.57 13.19
CA PRO A 242 -12.69 1.86 13.47
C PRO A 242 -12.98 3.34 13.70
N ASP A 243 -12.00 4.09 14.14
CA ASP A 243 -12.11 5.53 14.40
C ASP A 243 -11.99 6.40 13.14
N GLY A 244 -11.83 5.80 11.97
CA GLY A 244 -11.76 6.49 10.68
C GLY A 244 -10.40 7.06 10.36
N MET A 245 -10.33 8.31 9.90
CA MET A 245 -9.12 8.98 9.45
C MET A 245 -8.98 10.36 10.10
N LEU A 246 -7.75 10.72 10.45
CA LEU A 246 -7.37 12.06 10.88
C LEU A 246 -6.61 12.75 9.76
N LEU A 247 -7.07 13.92 9.34
CA LEU A 247 -6.41 14.76 8.35
C LEU A 247 -5.58 15.84 9.05
N SER A 248 -4.39 16.10 8.52
CA SER A 248 -3.52 17.17 9.02
C SER A 248 -2.85 17.92 7.86
N GLU A 249 -2.75 19.22 8.02
CA GLU A 249 -2.03 20.13 7.12
C GLU A 249 -1.10 21.04 7.94
N GLY A 250 0.14 21.21 7.47
CA GLY A 250 1.12 22.04 8.16
C GLY A 250 1.37 21.65 9.63
N GLY A 251 1.26 20.35 9.95
CA GLY A 251 1.47 19.83 11.30
C GLY A 251 0.30 20.04 12.28
N ARG A 252 -0.86 20.47 11.80
CA ARG A 252 -2.06 20.67 12.61
C ARG A 252 -3.18 19.76 12.16
N PRO A 253 -3.91 19.10 13.08
CA PRO A 253 -5.15 18.41 12.74
C PRO A 253 -6.16 19.38 12.15
N VAL A 254 -6.77 19.02 11.00
CA VAL A 254 -7.77 19.88 10.33
C VAL A 254 -9.17 19.26 10.32
N GLU A 255 -9.25 17.93 10.20
CA GLU A 255 -10.52 17.23 10.16
C GLU A 255 -10.37 15.78 10.62
N ARG A 256 -11.44 15.22 11.23
CA ARG A 256 -11.58 13.78 11.47
C ARG A 256 -12.77 13.26 10.68
N ILE A 257 -12.51 12.25 9.84
CA ILE A 257 -13.52 11.59 9.02
C ILE A 257 -13.82 10.24 9.69
N PRO A 258 -15.06 10.03 10.17
CA PRO A 258 -15.43 8.74 10.78
C PRO A 258 -15.43 7.64 9.72
N THR A 259 -15.22 6.39 10.15
CA THR A 259 -15.37 5.25 9.23
C THR A 259 -16.81 5.09 8.76
N PHE A 260 -16.99 4.73 7.50
CA PHE A 260 -18.30 4.36 6.95
C PHE A 260 -18.50 2.84 6.91
N ALA A 261 -17.50 2.05 7.31
CA ALA A 261 -17.59 0.59 7.32
C ALA A 261 -18.66 0.11 8.31
N ARG A 262 -19.65 -0.63 7.82
CA ARG A 262 -20.74 -1.21 8.62
C ARG A 262 -20.43 -2.63 9.04
N GLU A 263 -19.82 -3.40 8.15
CA GLU A 263 -19.40 -4.77 8.39
C GLU A 263 -17.91 -4.88 8.01
N VAL A 264 -17.12 -5.43 8.89
CA VAL A 264 -15.69 -5.62 8.69
C VAL A 264 -15.41 -7.12 8.71
N PHE A 265 -15.04 -7.69 7.56
CA PHE A 265 -14.65 -9.09 7.44
C PHE A 265 -13.13 -9.25 7.50
N ASP A 266 -12.40 -8.38 6.78
CA ASP A 266 -10.94 -8.43 6.74
C ASP A 266 -10.38 -7.01 6.49
N VAL A 267 -9.42 -6.60 7.28
CA VAL A 267 -8.77 -5.28 7.13
C VAL A 267 -7.50 -5.34 6.27
N SER A 268 -7.14 -6.53 5.77
CA SER A 268 -5.93 -6.73 4.96
C SER A 268 -6.00 -5.92 3.66
N GLY A 269 -4.99 -5.09 3.40
CA GLY A 269 -4.93 -4.26 2.19
C GLY A 269 -5.79 -3.00 2.21
N ALA A 270 -6.52 -2.70 3.31
CA ALA A 270 -7.30 -1.46 3.42
C ALA A 270 -6.40 -0.21 3.33
N GLY A 271 -5.20 -0.24 3.93
CA GLY A 271 -4.20 0.83 3.83
C GLY A 271 -3.77 1.07 2.37
N ASP A 272 -3.53 -0.02 1.63
CA ASP A 272 -3.16 0.05 0.21
C ASP A 272 -4.27 0.69 -0.64
N THR A 273 -5.53 0.38 -0.34
CA THR A 273 -6.70 0.99 -0.99
C THR A 273 -6.79 2.49 -0.64
N VAL A 274 -6.56 2.85 0.62
CA VAL A 274 -6.59 4.25 1.08
C VAL A 274 -5.53 5.08 0.36
N ILE A 275 -4.26 4.63 0.35
CA ILE A 275 -3.19 5.41 -0.29
C ILE A 275 -3.40 5.48 -1.81
N ALA A 276 -3.86 4.41 -2.46
CA ALA A 276 -4.15 4.41 -3.90
C ALA A 276 -5.25 5.42 -4.26
N ALA A 277 -6.37 5.40 -3.53
CA ALA A 277 -7.51 6.30 -3.75
C ALA A 277 -7.14 7.77 -3.47
N LEU A 278 -6.42 8.03 -2.35
CA LEU A 278 -5.91 9.37 -2.02
C LEU A 278 -4.98 9.91 -3.09
N THR A 279 -4.01 9.08 -3.52
CA THR A 279 -3.04 9.49 -4.57
C THR A 279 -3.76 9.89 -5.85
N LEU A 280 -4.72 9.10 -6.30
CA LEU A 280 -5.50 9.39 -7.51
C LEU A 280 -6.31 10.67 -7.38
N ALA A 281 -7.04 10.84 -6.30
CA ALA A 281 -7.89 12.02 -6.11
C ALA A 281 -7.07 13.31 -6.00
N ILE A 282 -5.93 13.28 -5.29
CA ILE A 282 -5.02 14.43 -5.18
C ILE A 282 -4.33 14.71 -6.53
N ALA A 283 -3.91 13.67 -7.26
CA ALA A 283 -3.34 13.81 -8.61
C ALA A 283 -4.36 14.38 -9.61
N ALA A 284 -5.65 14.13 -9.38
CA ALA A 284 -6.75 14.72 -10.16
C ALA A 284 -7.10 16.17 -9.73
N GLY A 285 -6.45 16.70 -8.68
CA GLY A 285 -6.62 18.09 -8.23
C GLY A 285 -7.70 18.28 -7.16
N PHE A 286 -8.24 17.22 -6.57
CA PHE A 286 -9.24 17.36 -5.51
C PHE A 286 -8.60 17.75 -4.17
N PRO A 287 -9.32 18.54 -3.33
CA PRO A 287 -8.89 18.89 -1.99
C PRO A 287 -8.70 17.64 -1.10
N LEU A 288 -7.80 17.74 -0.11
CA LEU A 288 -7.49 16.64 0.80
C LEU A 288 -8.74 16.02 1.45
N ALA A 289 -9.68 16.85 1.92
CA ALA A 289 -10.90 16.38 2.57
C ALA A 289 -11.79 15.54 1.64
N ASP A 290 -11.92 15.94 0.37
CA ASP A 290 -12.69 15.20 -0.62
C ASP A 290 -11.98 13.90 -1.04
N ALA A 291 -10.67 13.98 -1.23
CA ALA A 291 -9.83 12.79 -1.49
C ALA A 291 -9.93 11.77 -0.35
N ALA A 292 -9.92 12.22 0.91
CA ALA A 292 -10.00 11.36 2.07
C ALA A 292 -11.39 10.73 2.24
N ARG A 293 -12.48 11.46 1.96
CA ARG A 293 -13.83 10.88 1.94
C ARG A 293 -13.98 9.83 0.85
N PHE A 294 -13.42 10.07 -0.34
CA PHE A 294 -13.37 9.09 -1.42
C PHE A 294 -12.59 7.83 -1.00
N ALA A 295 -11.40 8.00 -0.43
CA ALA A 295 -10.57 6.90 0.04
C ALA A 295 -11.24 6.09 1.16
N ASN A 296 -11.92 6.76 2.09
CA ASN A 296 -12.70 6.11 3.16
C ASN A 296 -13.87 5.28 2.59
N THR A 297 -14.53 5.77 1.54
CA THR A 297 -15.58 5.02 0.83
C THR A 297 -15.02 3.79 0.13
N ALA A 298 -13.88 3.92 -0.57
CA ALA A 298 -13.20 2.80 -1.24
C ALA A 298 -12.72 1.74 -0.23
N ALA A 299 -12.13 2.17 0.88
CA ALA A 299 -11.72 1.29 1.98
C ALA A 299 -12.92 0.55 2.59
N GLY A 300 -14.07 1.23 2.76
CA GLY A 300 -15.31 0.63 3.24
C GLY A 300 -15.80 -0.53 2.37
N VAL A 301 -15.62 -0.45 1.05
CA VAL A 301 -15.90 -1.57 0.12
C VAL A 301 -14.96 -2.75 0.38
N VAL A 302 -13.67 -2.47 0.53
CA VAL A 302 -12.63 -3.50 0.62
C VAL A 302 -12.70 -4.27 1.93
N VAL A 303 -12.91 -3.61 3.07
CA VAL A 303 -13.00 -4.29 4.37
C VAL A 303 -14.21 -5.21 4.51
N GLY A 304 -15.21 -5.08 3.62
CA GLY A 304 -16.34 -6.01 3.46
C GLY A 304 -16.02 -7.26 2.65
N LYS A 305 -14.78 -7.42 2.16
CA LYS A 305 -14.32 -8.57 1.36
C LYS A 305 -13.28 -9.39 2.13
N LEU A 306 -13.03 -10.63 1.72
CA LEU A 306 -11.99 -11.49 2.30
C LEU A 306 -10.66 -11.30 1.58
N GLY A 307 -9.56 -11.22 2.31
CA GLY A 307 -8.20 -11.10 1.79
C GLY A 307 -7.89 -9.71 1.21
N THR A 308 -6.77 -9.63 0.50
CA THR A 308 -6.37 -8.42 -0.22
C THR A 308 -7.27 -8.20 -1.44
N ALA A 309 -8.35 -7.46 -1.26
CA ALA A 309 -9.33 -7.14 -2.29
C ALA A 309 -9.12 -5.71 -2.82
N THR A 310 -9.72 -5.43 -3.98
CA THR A 310 -9.76 -4.10 -4.59
C THR A 310 -11.21 -3.60 -4.68
N ALA A 311 -11.39 -2.29 -4.85
CA ALA A 311 -12.69 -1.67 -5.07
C ALA A 311 -12.78 -1.14 -6.50
N THR A 312 -13.85 -1.50 -7.22
CA THR A 312 -14.16 -0.94 -8.54
C THR A 312 -15.03 0.32 -8.42
N PRO A 313 -15.03 1.21 -9.42
CA PRO A 313 -15.94 2.37 -9.45
C PRO A 313 -17.41 2.01 -9.24
N GLU A 314 -17.87 0.89 -9.80
CA GLU A 314 -19.26 0.44 -9.62
C GLU A 314 -19.56 0.04 -8.18
N GLU A 315 -18.67 -0.70 -7.53
CA GLU A 315 -18.82 -1.09 -6.13
C GLU A 315 -18.80 0.12 -5.20
N ILE A 316 -17.93 1.11 -5.48
CA ILE A 316 -17.88 2.36 -4.71
C ILE A 316 -19.19 3.15 -4.84
N ARG A 317 -19.78 3.22 -6.05
CA ARG A 317 -21.12 3.86 -6.25
C ARG A 317 -22.19 3.17 -5.40
N LYS A 318 -22.31 1.86 -5.54
CA LYS A 318 -23.31 1.07 -4.79
C LYS A 318 -23.13 1.23 -3.27
N TYR A 319 -21.88 1.22 -2.82
CA TYR A 319 -21.56 1.41 -1.41
C TYR A 319 -21.93 2.80 -0.92
N ALA A 320 -21.58 3.86 -1.67
CA ALA A 320 -21.94 5.23 -1.31
C ALA A 320 -23.45 5.46 -1.24
N GLU A 321 -24.23 4.85 -2.14
CA GLU A 321 -25.69 4.86 -2.12
C GLU A 321 -26.23 4.18 -0.85
N SER A 322 -25.70 3.00 -0.49
CA SER A 322 -26.13 2.26 0.70
C SER A 322 -25.84 3.02 2.00
N VAL A 323 -24.72 3.73 2.06
CA VAL A 323 -24.35 4.58 3.22
C VAL A 323 -25.35 5.74 3.36
N ARG A 324 -25.72 6.39 2.24
CA ARG A 324 -26.69 7.50 2.23
C ARG A 324 -28.11 7.05 2.61
N ALA A 325 -28.54 5.87 2.17
CA ALA A 325 -29.87 5.34 2.44
C ALA A 325 -30.06 4.85 3.88
N GLY A 326 -28.99 4.63 4.61
CA GLY A 326 -29.03 4.17 5.99
C GLY A 326 -28.57 5.20 7.02
N ALA A 327 -28.28 6.44 6.61
CA ALA A 327 -28.06 7.62 7.44
C ALA A 327 -29.34 8.42 7.56
#